data_644247bee57aad23ae6b73603223ec01
#
_entry.id   644247bee57aad23ae6b73603223ec01
#
_cell.length_a   1.000
_cell.length_b   1.000
_cell.length_c   1.000
_cell.angle_alpha   90.00
_cell.angle_beta   90.00
_cell.angle_gamma   90.00
#
_symmetry.space_group_name_H-M   'P 1'
#
loop_
_entity.id
_entity.type
_entity.pdbx_description
1 polymer ?
#
loop_
_entity_poly.entity_id
_entity_poly.type
_entity_poly.pdbx_seq_one_letter_code
_entity_poly.pdbx_strand_id
1 'polypeptide(L)'
;DELLLDARELVLKAHPDYHIELVFEQEAEEDNVLTIIGNSYLLTTAFVNLIENNCKYSSNRASSVLIAYWEQWAIIRLSDNGVGMSDTDKENLFKLFYRGENKNIAPGNGIGMALTQKIIHLHKGELTVSSHKDEGTTFVVKLPHI
;
A
#
# COMPACT_ATOMS: atom_id res chain seq x y z
N ASP A 1 4.48 11.07 6.92
CA ASP A 1 3.64 11.90 6.05
C ASP A 1 4.36 12.26 4.76
N GLU A 2 5.52 12.85 4.86
CA GLU A 2 6.35 13.26 3.73
C GLU A 2 6.67 12.10 2.79
N LEU A 3 6.98 10.93 3.35
CA LEU A 3 7.28 9.72 2.57
C LEU A 3 6.09 9.28 1.72
N LEU A 4 4.87 9.36 2.26
CA LEU A 4 3.65 9.00 1.52
C LEU A 4 3.33 10.01 0.43
N LEU A 5 3.60 11.30 0.67
CA LEU A 5 3.48 12.33 -0.36
C LEU A 5 4.47 12.07 -1.50
N ASP A 6 5.70 11.71 -1.18
CA ASP A 6 6.72 11.37 -2.17
C ASP A 6 6.33 10.12 -2.98
N ALA A 7 5.82 9.09 -2.31
CA ALA A 7 5.35 7.88 -2.97
C ALA A 7 4.22 8.18 -3.95
N ARG A 8 3.26 9.01 -3.55
CA ARG A 8 2.16 9.45 -4.42
C ARG A 8 2.68 10.17 -5.65
N GLU A 9 3.62 11.10 -5.48
CA GLU A 9 4.21 11.83 -6.61
C GLU A 9 4.89 10.91 -7.61
N LEU A 10 5.65 9.93 -7.11
CA LEU A 10 6.32 8.95 -7.97
C LEU A 10 5.32 8.13 -8.79
N VAL A 11 4.24 7.68 -8.17
CA VAL A 11 3.18 6.94 -8.87
C VAL A 11 2.51 7.81 -9.92
N LEU A 12 2.13 9.04 -9.58
CA LEU A 12 1.47 9.96 -10.51
C LEU A 12 2.37 10.39 -11.67
N LYS A 13 3.68 10.46 -11.43
CA LYS A 13 4.64 10.76 -12.49
C LYS A 13 4.72 9.63 -13.52
N ALA A 14 4.66 8.37 -13.06
CA ALA A 14 4.66 7.20 -13.93
C ALA A 14 3.27 6.95 -14.56
N HIS A 15 2.20 7.30 -13.85
CA HIS A 15 0.82 7.06 -14.23
C HIS A 15 -0.04 8.31 -14.01
N PRO A 16 0.03 9.31 -14.93
CA PRO A 16 -0.69 10.58 -14.72
C PRO A 16 -2.23 10.45 -14.68
N ASP A 17 -2.77 9.33 -15.15
CA ASP A 17 -4.21 9.03 -15.16
C ASP A 17 -4.72 8.41 -13.85
N TYR A 18 -3.82 8.11 -12.90
CA TYR A 18 -4.23 7.56 -11.61
C TYR A 18 -4.73 8.67 -10.67
N HIS A 19 -5.66 8.29 -9.79
CA HIS A 19 -6.21 9.17 -8.76
C HIS A 19 -5.84 8.62 -7.39
N ILE A 20 -5.13 9.42 -6.61
CA ILE A 20 -4.64 8.99 -5.30
C ILE A 20 -5.05 10.03 -4.26
N GLU A 21 -5.90 9.61 -3.32
CA GLU A 21 -6.34 10.44 -2.21
C GLU A 21 -5.56 10.08 -0.95
N LEU A 22 -4.97 11.08 -0.30
CA LEU A 22 -4.31 10.92 1.01
C LEU A 22 -5.16 11.62 2.07
N VAL A 23 -5.55 10.88 3.10
CA VAL A 23 -6.32 11.40 4.21
C VAL A 23 -5.59 11.11 5.52
N PHE A 24 -5.38 12.16 6.31
CA PHE A 24 -4.84 12.04 7.67
C PHE A 24 -6.01 12.07 8.64
N GLU A 25 -6.25 10.97 9.32
CA GLU A 25 -7.40 10.82 10.23
C GLU A 25 -7.26 11.68 11.49
N GLN A 26 -6.02 11.97 11.89
CA GLN A 26 -5.72 12.82 13.02
C GLN A 26 -4.74 13.91 12.58
N GLU A 27 -5.07 15.17 12.87
CA GLU A 27 -4.08 16.22 12.76
C GLU A 27 -3.01 15.97 13.81
N ALA A 28 -1.74 15.96 13.37
CA ALA A 28 -0.63 15.92 14.31
C ALA A 28 -0.73 17.17 15.19
N GLU A 29 -0.87 16.99 16.50
CA GLU A 29 -0.66 18.10 17.41
C GLU A 29 0.73 18.67 17.14
N GLU A 30 0.87 19.99 17.14
CA GLU A 30 2.05 20.70 16.66
C GLU A 30 3.39 20.20 17.25
N ASP A 31 3.36 19.48 18.36
CA ASP A 31 4.54 18.97 19.05
C ASP A 31 4.84 17.48 18.79
N ASN A 32 3.99 16.77 18.03
CA ASN A 32 4.17 15.33 17.77
C ASN A 32 4.60 15.08 16.33
N VAL A 33 5.87 15.28 16.05
CA VAL A 33 6.47 14.78 14.81
C VAL A 33 6.62 13.26 14.96
N LEU A 34 5.71 12.53 14.34
CA LEU A 34 5.76 11.07 14.34
C LEU A 34 6.82 10.60 13.35
N THR A 35 7.88 10.03 13.89
CA THR A 35 9.03 9.59 13.13
C THR A 35 9.14 8.08 13.17
N ILE A 36 9.29 7.48 12.00
CA ILE A 36 9.59 6.07 11.85
C ILE A 36 11.08 5.93 11.58
N ILE A 37 11.76 5.08 12.35
CA ILE A 37 13.16 4.76 12.09
C ILE A 37 13.21 3.73 10.97
N GLY A 38 13.86 4.07 9.86
CA GLY A 38 13.98 3.13 8.78
C GLY A 38 14.67 3.73 7.55
N ASN A 39 14.66 2.97 6.48
CA ASN A 39 15.21 3.37 5.21
C ASN A 39 14.10 4.01 4.36
N SER A 40 14.19 5.31 4.13
CA SER A 40 13.18 6.06 3.39
C SER A 40 13.03 5.57 1.94
N TYR A 41 14.11 5.17 1.30
CA TYR A 41 14.06 4.64 -0.05
C TYR A 41 13.28 3.33 -0.14
N LEU A 42 13.56 2.38 0.77
CA LEU A 42 12.86 1.10 0.81
C LEU A 42 11.38 1.28 1.15
N LEU A 43 11.07 2.10 2.15
CA LEU A 43 9.68 2.35 2.55
C LEU A 43 8.90 3.04 1.43
N THR A 44 9.50 4.01 0.75
CA THR A 44 8.88 4.65 -0.41
C THR A 44 8.57 3.63 -1.50
N THR A 45 9.51 2.73 -1.79
CA THR A 45 9.31 1.64 -2.76
C THR A 45 8.14 0.75 -2.38
N ALA A 46 8.03 0.38 -1.09
CA ALA A 46 6.92 -0.44 -0.61
C ALA A 46 5.57 0.25 -0.82
N PHE A 47 5.45 1.52 -0.48
CA PHE A 47 4.19 2.27 -0.66
C PHE A 47 3.87 2.53 -2.13
N VAL A 48 4.87 2.79 -2.95
CA VAL A 48 4.67 2.88 -4.41
C VAL A 48 4.06 1.58 -4.94
N ASN A 49 4.60 0.43 -4.56
CA ASN A 49 4.07 -0.87 -4.99
C ASN A 49 2.62 -1.09 -4.53
N LEU A 50 2.29 -0.73 -3.29
CA LEU A 50 0.93 -0.88 -2.76
C LEU A 50 -0.06 0.04 -3.48
N ILE A 51 0.29 1.31 -3.67
CA ILE A 51 -0.56 2.29 -4.35
C ILE A 51 -0.77 1.88 -5.82
N GLU A 52 0.29 1.50 -6.51
CA GLU A 52 0.19 1.02 -7.89
C GLU A 52 -0.71 -0.21 -8.00
N ASN A 53 -0.59 -1.15 -7.05
CA ASN A 53 -1.45 -2.33 -7.03
C ASN A 53 -2.93 -1.95 -6.91
N ASN A 54 -3.27 -1.06 -5.96
CA ASN A 54 -4.63 -0.56 -5.82
C ASN A 54 -5.15 0.05 -7.13
N CYS A 55 -4.38 0.95 -7.72
CA CYS A 55 -4.80 1.67 -8.94
C CYS A 55 -4.95 0.74 -10.14
N LYS A 56 -4.04 -0.21 -10.31
CA LYS A 56 -4.07 -1.17 -11.43
C LYS A 56 -5.35 -2.02 -11.46
N TYR A 57 -5.80 -2.45 -10.29
CA TYR A 57 -6.96 -3.32 -10.16
C TYR A 57 -8.26 -2.59 -9.81
N SER A 58 -8.19 -1.27 -9.68
CA SER A 58 -9.35 -0.42 -9.44
C SER A 58 -10.09 -0.13 -10.74
N SER A 59 -11.43 -0.12 -10.68
CA SER A 59 -12.27 0.20 -11.84
C SER A 59 -12.09 1.64 -12.34
N ASN A 60 -11.72 2.55 -11.45
CA ASN A 60 -11.51 3.98 -11.75
C ASN A 60 -10.05 4.42 -11.62
N ARG A 61 -9.12 3.48 -11.54
CA ARG A 61 -7.68 3.73 -11.39
C ARG A 61 -7.35 4.62 -10.20
N ALA A 62 -8.02 4.37 -9.08
CA ALA A 62 -7.90 5.17 -7.88
C ALA A 62 -7.46 4.34 -6.67
N SER A 63 -6.75 4.99 -5.77
CA SER A 63 -6.37 4.47 -4.46
C SER A 63 -6.69 5.51 -3.39
N SER A 64 -7.25 5.06 -2.28
CA SER A 64 -7.46 5.89 -1.09
C SER A 64 -6.49 5.45 -0.01
N VAL A 65 -5.70 6.38 0.49
CA VAL A 65 -4.67 6.13 1.51
C VAL A 65 -5.06 6.90 2.77
N LEU A 66 -5.38 6.16 3.83
CA LEU A 66 -5.76 6.71 5.12
C LEU A 66 -4.64 6.45 6.13
N ILE A 67 -4.21 7.49 6.83
CA ILE A 67 -3.15 7.41 7.83
C ILE A 67 -3.73 7.73 9.20
N ALA A 68 -3.53 6.81 10.15
CA ALA A 68 -3.95 6.95 11.53
C ALA A 68 -2.81 6.54 12.47
N TYR A 69 -2.89 7.00 13.71
CA TYR A 69 -1.92 6.66 14.74
C TYR A 69 -2.65 6.06 15.93
N TRP A 70 -2.13 4.95 16.42
CA TRP A 70 -2.68 4.26 17.57
C TRP A 70 -1.52 3.77 18.44
N GLU A 71 -1.40 4.32 19.64
CA GLU A 71 -0.29 4.00 20.56
C GLU A 71 1.06 4.22 19.86
N GLN A 72 1.91 3.18 19.81
CA GLN A 72 3.21 3.25 19.13
C GLN A 72 3.16 2.93 17.63
N TRP A 73 1.96 2.79 17.05
CA TRP A 73 1.80 2.35 15.67
C TRP A 73 1.33 3.46 14.76
N ALA A 74 1.98 3.58 13.60
CA ALA A 74 1.42 4.27 12.44
C ALA A 74 0.67 3.21 11.62
N ILE A 75 -0.59 3.47 11.34
CA ILE A 75 -1.47 2.55 10.61
C ILE A 75 -1.85 3.21 9.29
N ILE A 76 -1.48 2.59 8.18
CA ILE A 76 -1.75 3.09 6.85
C ILE A 76 -2.66 2.11 6.14
N ARG A 77 -3.84 2.58 5.71
CA ARG A 77 -4.81 1.79 4.95
C ARG A 77 -4.83 2.26 3.51
N LEU A 78 -4.59 1.34 2.59
CA LEU A 78 -4.57 1.61 1.15
C LEU A 78 -5.66 0.78 0.50
N SER A 79 -6.71 1.43 0.00
CA SER A 79 -7.93 0.78 -0.46
C SER A 79 -8.27 1.14 -1.90
N ASP A 80 -8.87 0.19 -2.60
CA ASP A 80 -9.48 0.40 -3.91
C ASP A 80 -10.87 -0.25 -3.99
N ASN A 81 -11.63 0.12 -5.02
CA ASN A 81 -12.95 -0.41 -5.33
C ASN A 81 -12.89 -1.27 -6.61
N GLY A 82 -11.88 -2.13 -6.69
CA GLY A 82 -11.60 -2.90 -7.88
C GLY A 82 -12.20 -4.31 -7.87
N VAL A 83 -11.57 -5.17 -8.64
CA VAL A 83 -12.03 -6.56 -8.84
C VAL A 83 -11.84 -7.44 -7.61
N GLY A 84 -11.03 -7.01 -6.64
CA GLY A 84 -10.72 -7.82 -5.47
C GLY A 84 -9.88 -9.03 -5.82
N MET A 85 -9.74 -9.92 -4.83
CA MET A 85 -8.96 -11.15 -4.97
C MET A 85 -9.76 -12.35 -4.48
N SER A 86 -9.57 -13.48 -5.13
CA SER A 86 -10.04 -14.78 -4.63
C SER A 86 -9.25 -15.18 -3.37
N ASP A 87 -9.77 -16.15 -2.61
CA ASP A 87 -9.06 -16.67 -1.45
C ASP A 87 -7.69 -17.26 -1.83
N THR A 88 -7.62 -17.94 -2.98
CA THR A 88 -6.36 -18.47 -3.50
C THR A 88 -5.36 -17.35 -3.81
N ASP A 89 -5.80 -16.27 -4.43
CA ASP A 89 -4.95 -15.12 -4.72
C ASP A 89 -4.44 -14.46 -3.45
N LYS A 90 -5.29 -14.29 -2.43
CA LYS A 90 -4.88 -13.73 -1.12
C LYS A 90 -3.84 -14.60 -0.44
N GLU A 91 -4.01 -15.92 -0.43
CA GLU A 91 -3.06 -16.85 0.19
C GLU A 91 -1.68 -16.81 -0.46
N ASN A 92 -1.62 -16.52 -1.76
CA ASN A 92 -0.38 -16.58 -2.55
C ASN A 92 0.17 -15.19 -2.92
N LEU A 93 -0.50 -14.12 -2.52
CA LEU A 93 -0.19 -12.74 -2.94
C LEU A 93 1.28 -12.35 -2.73
N PHE A 94 1.88 -12.79 -1.63
CA PHE A 94 3.25 -12.43 -1.26
C PHE A 94 4.29 -13.47 -1.71
N LYS A 95 3.87 -14.49 -2.44
CA LYS A 95 4.80 -15.44 -3.03
C LYS A 95 5.49 -14.81 -4.23
N LEU A 96 6.78 -15.04 -4.32
CA LEU A 96 7.58 -14.53 -5.42
C LEU A 96 7.07 -15.08 -6.76
N PHE A 97 6.91 -14.21 -7.76
CA PHE A 97 6.42 -14.50 -9.11
C PHE A 97 4.94 -14.92 -9.21
N TYR A 98 4.18 -14.87 -8.13
CA TYR A 98 2.74 -15.11 -8.21
C TYR A 98 2.00 -13.91 -8.81
N ARG A 99 1.09 -14.14 -9.77
CA ARG A 99 0.36 -13.07 -10.46
C ARG A 99 -1.15 -13.19 -10.38
N GLY A 100 -1.68 -14.31 -9.90
CA GLY A 100 -3.09 -14.52 -9.68
C GLY A 100 -3.96 -14.65 -10.94
N GLU A 101 -5.29 -14.61 -10.73
CA GLU A 101 -6.28 -14.76 -11.79
C GLU A 101 -6.36 -13.55 -12.73
N ASN A 102 -5.98 -12.37 -12.25
CA ASN A 102 -6.07 -11.11 -12.97
C ASN A 102 -4.79 -10.73 -13.74
N LYS A 103 -3.89 -11.67 -13.95
CA LYS A 103 -2.59 -11.45 -14.58
C LYS A 103 -2.64 -10.83 -15.98
N ASN A 104 -3.77 -10.98 -16.67
CA ASN A 104 -3.96 -10.42 -18.01
C ASN A 104 -4.53 -8.99 -17.98
N ILE A 105 -4.97 -8.49 -16.82
CA ILE A 105 -5.54 -7.15 -16.66
C ILE A 105 -4.44 -6.11 -16.51
N ALA A 106 -3.40 -6.45 -15.74
CA ALA A 106 -2.28 -5.55 -15.50
C ALA A 106 -0.97 -6.33 -15.61
N PRO A 107 -0.04 -5.91 -16.47
CA PRO A 107 1.26 -6.58 -16.59
C PRO A 107 2.11 -6.39 -15.35
N GLY A 108 2.89 -7.39 -15.00
CA GLY A 108 3.80 -7.37 -13.87
C GLY A 108 4.56 -8.70 -13.79
N ASN A 109 5.55 -8.78 -12.93
CA ASN A 109 6.41 -9.95 -12.79
C ASN A 109 6.21 -10.72 -11.48
N GLY A 110 5.29 -10.27 -10.60
CA GLY A 110 5.01 -10.93 -9.34
C GLY A 110 6.05 -10.72 -8.24
N ILE A 111 6.97 -9.77 -8.41
CA ILE A 111 8.02 -9.48 -7.43
C ILE A 111 7.58 -8.41 -6.43
N GLY A 112 6.76 -7.46 -6.85
CA GLY A 112 6.41 -6.26 -6.07
C GLY A 112 5.85 -6.56 -4.69
N MET A 113 4.88 -7.46 -4.57
CA MET A 113 4.24 -7.76 -3.29
C MET A 113 5.14 -8.54 -2.34
N ALA A 114 5.94 -9.48 -2.86
CA ALA A 114 6.91 -10.20 -2.05
C ALA A 114 7.98 -9.26 -1.49
N LEU A 115 8.48 -8.34 -2.31
CA LEU A 115 9.43 -7.31 -1.90
C LEU A 115 8.81 -6.36 -0.87
N THR A 116 7.59 -5.91 -1.10
CA THR A 116 6.85 -5.02 -0.18
C THR A 116 6.72 -5.65 1.20
N GLN A 117 6.30 -6.91 1.27
CA GLN A 117 6.19 -7.62 2.55
C GLN A 117 7.53 -7.69 3.28
N LYS A 118 8.62 -8.00 2.56
CA LYS A 118 9.96 -8.03 3.15
C LYS A 118 10.38 -6.68 3.70
N ILE A 119 10.14 -5.61 2.96
CA ILE A 119 10.49 -4.26 3.41
C ILE A 119 9.74 -3.91 4.70
N ILE A 120 8.44 -4.17 4.76
CA ILE A 120 7.63 -3.89 5.95
C ILE A 120 8.14 -4.71 7.15
N HIS A 121 8.44 -6.00 6.95
CA HIS A 121 8.98 -6.85 8.01
C HIS A 121 10.36 -6.40 8.49
N LEU A 122 11.23 -5.93 7.59
CA LEU A 122 12.53 -5.37 7.96
C LEU A 122 12.40 -4.15 8.87
N HIS A 123 11.31 -3.41 8.75
CA HIS A 123 11.01 -2.23 9.58
C HIS A 123 10.18 -2.58 10.82
N LYS A 124 10.11 -3.86 11.18
CA LYS A 124 9.36 -4.39 12.34
C LYS A 124 7.86 -4.10 12.24
N GLY A 125 7.36 -3.98 11.03
CA GLY A 125 5.96 -3.74 10.76
C GLY A 125 5.22 -5.00 10.36
N GLU A 126 3.93 -4.82 10.13
CA GLU A 126 3.02 -5.85 9.65
C GLU A 126 2.28 -5.37 8.41
N LEU A 127 2.09 -6.27 7.46
CA LEU A 127 1.28 -6.02 6.27
C LEU A 127 0.18 -7.07 6.20
N THR A 128 -1.06 -6.63 6.20
CA THR A 128 -2.22 -7.50 6.03
C THR A 128 -3.04 -7.07 4.82
N VAL A 129 -3.81 -8.00 4.28
CA VAL A 129 -4.69 -7.73 3.15
C VAL A 129 -6.09 -8.23 3.46
N SER A 130 -7.09 -7.39 3.14
CA SER A 130 -8.49 -7.73 3.18
C SER A 130 -9.06 -7.52 1.78
N SER A 131 -9.62 -8.57 1.18
CA SER A 131 -10.15 -8.49 -0.17
C SER A 131 -11.20 -9.57 -0.38
N HIS A 132 -12.24 -9.21 -1.12
CA HIS A 132 -13.25 -10.15 -1.61
C HIS A 132 -13.43 -9.89 -3.10
N LYS A 133 -13.64 -10.97 -3.86
CA LYS A 133 -13.84 -10.84 -5.30
C LYS A 133 -14.98 -9.88 -5.60
N ASP A 134 -14.74 -8.93 -6.51
CA ASP A 134 -15.65 -7.87 -6.94
C ASP A 134 -15.98 -6.80 -5.89
N GLU A 135 -15.31 -6.80 -4.72
CA GLU A 135 -15.52 -5.80 -3.64
C GLU A 135 -14.31 -4.91 -3.37
N GLY A 136 -13.22 -5.08 -4.12
CA GLY A 136 -12.00 -4.32 -3.95
C GLY A 136 -11.03 -4.93 -2.95
N THR A 137 -9.95 -4.20 -2.70
CA THR A 137 -8.84 -4.66 -1.86
C THR A 137 -8.39 -3.56 -0.92
N THR A 138 -8.13 -3.92 0.34
CA THR A 138 -7.52 -3.03 1.33
C THR A 138 -6.26 -3.67 1.87
N PHE A 139 -5.14 -2.97 1.74
CA PHE A 139 -3.90 -3.29 2.45
C PHE A 139 -3.83 -2.47 3.72
N VAL A 140 -3.40 -3.10 4.81
CA VAL A 140 -3.14 -2.41 6.07
C VAL A 140 -1.69 -2.61 6.45
N VAL A 141 -0.96 -1.51 6.56
CA VAL A 141 0.44 -1.47 6.99
C VAL A 141 0.50 -0.89 8.39
N LYS A 142 1.13 -1.61 9.32
CA LYS A 142 1.44 -1.11 10.66
C LYS A 142 2.95 -0.96 10.79
N LEU A 143 3.40 0.23 11.13
CA LEU A 143 4.82 0.53 11.37
C LEU A 143 5.00 1.14 12.75
N PRO A 144 6.01 0.70 13.51
CA PRO A 144 6.28 1.32 14.81
C PRO A 144 6.83 2.73 14.60
N HIS A 145 6.34 3.69 15.40
CA HIS A 145 6.88 5.04 15.42
C HIS A 145 7.47 5.36 16.79
N ILE A 146 8.29 6.38 16.81
CA ILE A 146 8.90 6.86 18.06
C ILE A 146 8.01 7.97 18.64
#